data_02adb2307d1bd031ccb2bbdf24d0eaba
#
_entry.id   02adb2307d1bd031ccb2bbdf24d0eaba
#
_cell.length_a   1.000
_cell.length_b   1.000
_cell.length_c   1.000
_cell.angle_alpha   90.00
_cell.angle_beta   90.00
_cell.angle_gamma   90.00
#
_symmetry.space_group_name_H-M   'P 1'
#
loop_
_entity.id
_entity.type
_entity.pdbx_description
1 polymer ?
#
loop_
_entity_poly.entity_id
_entity_poly.type
_entity_poly.pdbx_seq_one_letter_code
_entity_poly.pdbx_strand_id
1 'polypeptide(L)'
;QAALNLVVIMTYCCAIKINEGMVFLSDSRTNAGLDAISTFRKMLIYERAGDRFMVMLSAGNLSISQSVREILQTEAIRDPESGDPITIWNAKSMFDAAQVLGAAVRRISQRDSAWLRQSGLEFNVSLILGGQIAGEGMRLFLVYSAGNFIEATAETPYFQIGESKYGKPVLDRVITPETPLDEA
;
A
#
# COMPACT_ATOMS: atom_id res chain seq x y z
N GLN A 1 30.17 4.29 -25.10
CA GLN A 1 29.03 5.03 -24.55
C GLN A 1 27.85 4.05 -24.48
N ALA A 2 27.66 3.39 -23.35
CA ALA A 2 26.49 2.56 -23.09
C ALA A 2 25.35 3.52 -22.69
N ALA A 3 24.36 3.64 -23.55
CA ALA A 3 23.08 4.27 -23.18
C ALA A 3 22.47 3.43 -22.07
N LEU A 4 22.41 3.98 -20.85
CA LEU A 4 21.61 3.43 -19.77
C LEU A 4 20.15 3.54 -20.25
N ASN A 5 19.58 2.44 -20.73
CA ASN A 5 18.14 2.35 -20.93
C ASN A 5 17.48 2.41 -19.55
N LEU A 6 17.04 3.60 -19.17
CA LEU A 6 16.22 3.83 -18.01
C LEU A 6 14.88 3.10 -18.24
N VAL A 7 14.76 1.90 -17.74
CA VAL A 7 13.49 1.18 -17.71
C VAL A 7 12.59 1.97 -16.76
N VAL A 8 11.73 2.78 -17.31
CA VAL A 8 10.71 3.52 -16.55
C VAL A 8 9.69 2.47 -16.08
N ILE A 9 9.85 2.02 -14.85
CA ILE A 9 8.84 1.19 -14.19
C ILE A 9 7.67 2.13 -13.86
N MET A 10 6.67 2.15 -14.73
CA MET A 10 5.46 2.95 -14.51
C MET A 10 4.46 2.10 -13.74
N THR A 11 4.46 2.24 -12.43
CA THR A 11 3.39 1.79 -11.56
C THR A 11 2.54 3.00 -11.18
N TYR A 12 1.23 2.88 -11.25
CA TYR A 12 0.30 3.85 -10.70
C TYR A 12 -0.77 3.13 -9.89
N CYS A 13 -0.89 3.51 -8.63
CA CYS A 13 -1.99 3.09 -7.77
C CYS A 13 -2.58 4.31 -7.08
N CYS A 14 -3.89 4.30 -6.92
CA CYS A 14 -4.65 5.36 -6.27
C CYS A 14 -5.73 4.77 -5.37
N ALA A 15 -5.96 5.40 -4.23
CA ALA A 15 -7.12 5.12 -3.38
C ALA A 15 -7.74 6.43 -2.92
N ILE A 16 -9.05 6.51 -3.01
CA ILE A 16 -9.88 7.67 -2.68
C ILE A 16 -10.83 7.26 -1.58
N LYS A 17 -10.98 8.11 -0.56
CA LYS A 17 -11.95 7.96 0.52
C LYS A 17 -12.90 9.15 0.51
N ILE A 18 -14.16 8.90 0.22
CA ILE A 18 -15.25 9.87 0.23
C ILE A 18 -16.30 9.50 1.26
N ASN A 19 -17.30 10.35 1.48
CA ASN A 19 -18.33 10.08 2.47
C ASN A 19 -19.15 8.82 2.16
N GLU A 20 -19.38 8.52 0.88
CA GLU A 20 -20.19 7.39 0.42
C GLU A 20 -19.42 6.07 0.34
N GLY A 21 -18.08 6.10 0.27
CA GLY A 21 -17.33 4.88 0.05
C GLY A 21 -15.85 5.10 -0.20
N MET A 22 -15.22 4.07 -0.78
CA MET A 22 -13.82 4.10 -1.17
C MET A 22 -13.64 3.55 -2.57
N VAL A 23 -12.75 4.16 -3.35
CA VAL A 23 -12.35 3.70 -4.67
C VAL A 23 -10.88 3.30 -4.64
N PHE A 24 -10.55 2.15 -5.20
CA PHE A 24 -9.18 1.65 -5.33
C PHE A 24 -8.88 1.33 -6.79
N LEU A 25 -7.76 1.84 -7.27
CA LEU A 25 -7.30 1.64 -8.63
C LEU A 25 -5.83 1.22 -8.63
N SER A 26 -5.48 0.24 -9.45
CA SER A 26 -4.09 -0.09 -9.76
C SER A 26 -3.94 -0.45 -11.23
N ASP A 27 -2.78 -0.12 -11.81
CA ASP A 27 -2.39 -0.71 -13.08
C ASP A 27 -2.08 -2.21 -12.91
N SER A 28 -2.21 -2.97 -13.98
CA SER A 28 -2.04 -4.43 -13.97
C SER A 28 -0.68 -4.90 -14.50
N ARG A 29 0.16 -3.97 -15.01
CA ARG A 29 1.43 -4.30 -15.66
C ARG A 29 2.61 -4.04 -14.74
N THR A 30 3.58 -4.95 -14.73
CA THR A 30 4.89 -4.78 -14.11
C THR A 30 5.95 -5.07 -15.15
N ASN A 31 6.82 -4.10 -15.44
CA ASN A 31 8.01 -4.32 -16.28
C ASN A 31 9.15 -4.83 -15.38
N ALA A 32 9.58 -6.05 -15.60
CA ALA A 32 10.68 -6.68 -14.88
C ALA A 32 11.93 -6.82 -15.77
N GLY A 33 12.37 -5.71 -16.42
CA GLY A 33 13.54 -5.70 -17.30
C GLY A 33 13.19 -5.74 -18.79
N LEU A 34 14.24 -5.83 -19.64
CA LEU A 34 14.17 -5.59 -21.09
C LEU A 34 13.24 -6.52 -21.88
N ASP A 35 12.88 -7.70 -21.37
CA ASP A 35 12.09 -8.69 -22.11
C ASP A 35 11.01 -9.43 -21.29
N ALA A 36 10.75 -9.03 -20.04
CA ALA A 36 9.80 -9.73 -19.19
C ALA A 36 8.67 -8.79 -18.72
N ILE A 37 7.62 -8.69 -19.50
CA ILE A 37 6.34 -8.14 -19.03
C ILE A 37 5.66 -9.26 -18.23
N SER A 38 5.69 -9.15 -16.90
CA SER A 38 4.90 -10.04 -16.04
C SER A 38 3.71 -9.29 -15.46
N THR A 39 2.58 -9.94 -15.43
CA THR A 39 1.38 -9.42 -14.78
C THR A 39 1.48 -9.75 -13.29
N PHE A 40 1.70 -8.75 -12.46
CA PHE A 40 1.69 -8.90 -11.02
C PHE A 40 0.52 -8.10 -10.41
N ARG A 41 -0.20 -8.73 -9.51
CA ARG A 41 -1.31 -8.06 -8.81
C ARG A 41 -0.75 -7.11 -7.77
N LYS A 42 -0.92 -5.81 -8.02
CA LYS A 42 -0.54 -4.73 -7.10
C LYS A 42 -1.63 -4.42 -6.08
N MET A 43 -2.83 -4.95 -6.31
CA MET A 43 -3.99 -4.86 -5.42
C MET A 43 -4.26 -6.21 -4.77
N LEU A 44 -4.33 -6.23 -3.45
CA LEU A 44 -4.68 -7.38 -2.64
C LEU A 44 -5.89 -7.04 -1.79
N ILE A 45 -6.79 -8.01 -1.65
CA ILE A 45 -8.02 -7.88 -0.86
C ILE A 45 -7.94 -8.85 0.31
N TYR A 46 -8.25 -8.35 1.50
CA TYR A 46 -8.40 -9.11 2.74
C TYR A 46 -9.85 -8.99 3.17
N GLU A 47 -10.61 -10.06 3.00
CA GLU A 47 -12.04 -10.06 3.25
C GLU A 47 -12.43 -11.17 4.21
N ARG A 48 -13.27 -10.81 5.19
CA ARG A 48 -14.04 -11.73 6.04
C ARG A 48 -15.43 -11.14 6.19
N ALA A 49 -16.41 -11.79 5.61
CA ALA A 49 -17.79 -11.32 5.58
C ALA A 49 -18.30 -10.99 6.99
N GLY A 50 -18.90 -9.81 7.15
CA GLY A 50 -19.43 -9.32 8.41
C GLY A 50 -18.38 -8.82 9.43
N ASP A 51 -17.08 -8.96 9.14
CA ASP A 51 -16.00 -8.53 10.04
C ASP A 51 -15.12 -7.45 9.41
N ARG A 52 -14.51 -7.73 8.26
CA ARG A 52 -13.59 -6.78 7.64
C ARG A 52 -13.55 -6.87 6.13
N PHE A 53 -13.32 -5.74 5.51
CA PHE A 53 -12.95 -5.62 4.10
C PHE A 53 -11.82 -4.61 3.98
N MET A 54 -10.64 -5.07 3.56
CA MET A 54 -9.46 -4.22 3.41
C MET A 54 -8.81 -4.45 2.07
N VAL A 55 -8.30 -3.38 1.48
CA VAL A 55 -7.56 -3.38 0.22
C VAL A 55 -6.17 -2.84 0.47
N MET A 56 -5.14 -3.55 -0.01
CA MET A 56 -3.76 -3.09 -0.02
C MET A 56 -3.29 -2.89 -1.46
N LEU A 57 -2.76 -1.71 -1.76
CA LEU A 57 -2.09 -1.37 -3.01
C LEU A 57 -0.59 -1.27 -2.76
N SER A 58 0.23 -1.64 -3.76
CA SER A 58 1.68 -1.62 -3.62
C SER A 58 2.39 -1.03 -4.84
N ALA A 59 3.46 -0.25 -4.59
CA ALA A 59 4.38 0.26 -5.59
C ALA A 59 5.82 0.17 -5.06
N GLY A 60 6.80 0.20 -5.96
CA GLY A 60 8.22 0.11 -5.65
C GLY A 60 8.80 -1.27 -5.98
N ASN A 61 9.75 -1.74 -5.17
CA ASN A 61 10.43 -3.01 -5.43
C ASN A 61 9.49 -4.20 -5.21
N LEU A 62 9.33 -5.03 -6.26
CA LEU A 62 8.42 -6.16 -6.27
C LEU A 62 8.79 -7.22 -5.23
N SER A 63 10.08 -7.51 -5.03
CA SER A 63 10.51 -8.51 -4.05
C SER A 63 10.14 -8.11 -2.61
N ILE A 64 10.21 -6.81 -2.32
CA ILE A 64 9.79 -6.26 -1.03
C ILE A 64 8.27 -6.39 -0.85
N SER A 65 7.50 -5.99 -1.87
CA SER A 65 6.04 -6.09 -1.83
C SER A 65 5.55 -7.53 -1.66
N GLN A 66 6.20 -8.50 -2.34
CA GLN A 66 5.91 -9.91 -2.17
C GLN A 66 6.24 -10.42 -0.77
N SER A 67 7.39 -10.02 -0.22
CA SER A 67 7.79 -10.39 1.14
C SER A 67 6.86 -9.80 2.20
N VAL A 68 6.39 -8.55 2.03
CA VAL A 68 5.37 -7.95 2.90
C VAL A 68 4.10 -8.79 2.88
N ARG A 69 3.61 -9.13 1.68
CA ARG A 69 2.42 -9.97 1.53
C ARG A 69 2.58 -11.31 2.25
N GLU A 70 3.72 -11.97 2.09
CA GLU A 70 4.00 -13.26 2.72
C GLU A 70 3.94 -13.16 4.24
N ILE A 71 4.60 -12.16 4.84
CA ILE A 71 4.56 -11.92 6.29
C ILE A 71 3.11 -11.71 6.77
N LEU A 72 2.32 -10.89 6.06
CA LEU A 72 0.93 -10.63 6.45
C LEU A 72 0.04 -11.88 6.41
N GLN A 73 0.39 -12.88 5.59
CA GLN A 73 -0.37 -14.11 5.46
C GLN A 73 0.06 -15.20 6.44
N THR A 74 1.34 -15.26 6.78
CA THR A 74 1.94 -16.40 7.47
C THR A 74 2.39 -16.10 8.89
N GLU A 75 2.58 -14.82 9.23
CA GLU A 75 3.22 -14.46 10.49
C GLU A 75 2.34 -13.52 11.33
N ALA A 76 2.47 -13.65 12.64
CA ALA A 76 1.97 -12.67 13.59
C ALA A 76 3.09 -11.71 14.01
N ILE A 77 2.72 -10.46 14.21
CA ILE A 77 3.58 -9.43 14.77
C ILE A 77 3.20 -9.26 16.24
N ARG A 78 4.13 -8.88 17.08
CA ARG A 78 3.81 -8.56 18.46
C ARG A 78 3.19 -7.17 18.55
N ASP A 79 2.03 -7.12 19.15
CA ASP A 79 1.38 -5.85 19.51
C ASP A 79 2.29 -5.06 20.47
N PRO A 80 2.58 -3.78 20.20
CA PRO A 80 3.47 -2.97 21.02
C PRO A 80 2.96 -2.72 22.44
N GLU A 81 1.65 -2.74 22.65
CA GLU A 81 1.02 -2.43 23.94
C GLU A 81 0.80 -3.67 24.78
N SER A 82 0.18 -4.71 24.19
CA SER A 82 -0.16 -5.93 24.92
C SER A 82 0.91 -7.03 24.86
N GLY A 83 1.80 -6.98 23.86
CA GLY A 83 2.75 -8.05 23.57
C GLY A 83 2.14 -9.28 22.91
N ASP A 84 0.84 -9.29 22.69
CA ASP A 84 0.10 -10.38 22.07
C ASP A 84 0.38 -10.50 20.56
N PRO A 85 0.20 -11.70 19.98
CA PRO A 85 0.34 -11.85 18.54
C PRO A 85 -0.81 -11.16 17.80
N ILE A 86 -0.46 -10.18 16.97
CA ILE A 86 -1.40 -9.45 16.12
C ILE A 86 -1.11 -9.74 14.64
N THR A 87 -2.15 -9.89 13.87
CA THR A 87 -2.14 -10.13 12.42
C THR A 87 -3.12 -9.20 11.73
N ILE A 88 -3.06 -9.11 10.40
CA ILE A 88 -4.05 -8.40 9.61
C ILE A 88 -5.49 -8.95 9.83
N TRP A 89 -5.60 -10.20 10.28
CA TRP A 89 -6.87 -10.90 10.47
C TRP A 89 -7.48 -10.78 11.87
N ASN A 90 -6.71 -10.40 12.90
CA ASN A 90 -7.21 -10.21 14.27
C ASN A 90 -6.99 -8.77 14.79
N ALA A 91 -6.44 -7.88 13.97
CA ALA A 91 -6.37 -6.46 14.26
C ALA A 91 -7.77 -5.92 14.63
N LYS A 92 -7.87 -5.14 15.71
CA LYS A 92 -9.14 -4.65 16.24
C LYS A 92 -9.61 -3.37 15.54
N SER A 93 -8.68 -2.67 14.89
CA SER A 93 -8.95 -1.43 14.15
C SER A 93 -8.14 -1.39 12.85
N MET A 94 -8.54 -0.52 11.94
CA MET A 94 -7.75 -0.23 10.74
C MET A 94 -6.40 0.40 11.08
N PHE A 95 -6.29 1.11 12.21
CA PHE A 95 -5.03 1.63 12.71
C PHE A 95 -4.09 0.49 13.12
N ASP A 96 -4.58 -0.50 13.86
CA ASP A 96 -3.78 -1.69 14.22
C ASP A 96 -3.34 -2.46 12.97
N ALA A 97 -4.22 -2.59 11.97
CA ALA A 97 -3.87 -3.21 10.70
C ALA A 97 -2.75 -2.44 9.97
N ALA A 98 -2.78 -1.10 10.00
CA ALA A 98 -1.70 -0.27 9.46
C ALA A 98 -0.39 -0.42 10.26
N GLN A 99 -0.46 -0.57 11.59
CA GLN A 99 0.71 -0.89 12.43
C GLN A 99 1.31 -2.25 12.08
N VAL A 100 0.48 -3.27 11.89
CA VAL A 100 0.92 -4.61 11.43
C VAL A 100 1.63 -4.52 10.08
N LEU A 101 1.06 -3.78 9.13
CA LEU A 101 1.67 -3.56 7.82
C LEU A 101 3.01 -2.83 7.93
N GLY A 102 3.08 -1.75 8.72
CA GLY A 102 4.31 -1.00 8.95
C GLY A 102 5.41 -1.84 9.63
N ALA A 103 5.04 -2.70 10.57
CA ALA A 103 5.96 -3.62 11.22
C ALA A 103 6.49 -4.70 10.26
N ALA A 104 5.65 -5.22 9.35
CA ALA A 104 6.08 -6.12 8.28
C ALA A 104 7.12 -5.45 7.36
N VAL A 105 6.89 -4.19 6.97
CA VAL A 105 7.85 -3.40 6.17
C VAL A 105 9.19 -3.25 6.91
N ARG A 106 9.17 -2.86 8.19
CA ARG A 106 10.40 -2.71 9.00
C ARG A 106 11.17 -4.01 9.12
N ARG A 107 10.49 -5.14 9.31
CA ARG A 107 11.12 -6.46 9.41
C ARG A 107 11.87 -6.83 8.13
N ILE A 108 11.27 -6.57 6.97
CA ILE A 108 11.91 -6.82 5.68
C ILE A 108 13.06 -5.84 5.46
N SER A 109 12.89 -4.56 5.82
CA SER A 109 13.96 -3.57 5.76
C SER A 109 15.17 -3.99 6.59
N GLN A 110 14.98 -4.46 7.80
CA GLN A 110 16.05 -4.97 8.67
C GLN A 110 16.78 -6.18 8.05
N ARG A 111 16.04 -7.07 7.38
CA ARG A 111 16.61 -8.25 6.74
C ARG A 111 17.38 -7.92 5.44
N ASP A 112 16.84 -7.06 4.60
CA ASP A 112 17.23 -6.97 3.19
C ASP A 112 17.95 -5.67 2.82
N SER A 113 17.83 -4.55 3.60
CA SER A 113 18.37 -3.24 3.19
C SER A 113 19.89 -3.23 3.00
N ALA A 114 20.63 -3.99 3.81
CA ALA A 114 22.08 -4.06 3.67
C ALA A 114 22.51 -4.74 2.35
N TRP A 115 21.84 -5.81 1.99
CA TRP A 115 22.08 -6.57 0.76
C TRP A 115 21.68 -5.80 -0.50
N LEU A 116 20.53 -5.11 -0.45
CA LEU A 116 20.08 -4.23 -1.53
C LEU A 116 21.11 -3.13 -1.80
N ARG A 117 21.61 -2.45 -0.76
CA ARG A 117 22.64 -1.40 -0.90
C ARG A 117 23.93 -1.93 -1.50
N GLN A 118 24.38 -3.13 -1.10
CA GLN A 118 25.57 -3.76 -1.69
C GLN A 118 25.39 -4.03 -3.19
N SER A 119 24.16 -4.24 -3.65
CA SER A 119 23.81 -4.43 -5.05
C SER A 119 23.48 -3.12 -5.78
N GLY A 120 23.72 -1.96 -5.17
CA GLY A 120 23.41 -0.65 -5.74
C GLY A 120 21.91 -0.32 -5.81
N LEU A 121 21.09 -1.04 -5.04
CA LEU A 121 19.64 -0.84 -4.98
C LEU A 121 19.24 -0.21 -3.65
N GLU A 122 18.19 0.62 -3.69
CA GLU A 122 17.57 1.18 -2.48
C GLU A 122 16.39 0.33 -2.02
N PHE A 123 16.17 0.30 -0.70
CA PHE A 123 14.95 -0.25 -0.12
C PHE A 123 13.80 0.73 -0.41
N ASN A 124 12.96 0.40 -1.37
CA ASN A 124 11.89 1.27 -1.82
C ASN A 124 10.56 0.49 -1.93
N VAL A 125 9.60 0.86 -1.12
CA VAL A 125 8.22 0.38 -1.16
C VAL A 125 7.29 1.47 -0.66
N SER A 126 6.17 1.63 -1.32
CA SER A 126 5.05 2.46 -0.87
C SER A 126 3.79 1.62 -0.91
N LEU A 127 3.00 1.67 0.16
CA LEU A 127 1.79 0.87 0.28
C LEU A 127 0.62 1.78 0.67
N ILE A 128 -0.55 1.49 0.12
CA ILE A 128 -1.81 2.08 0.58
C ILE A 128 -2.62 0.96 1.22
N LEU A 129 -3.14 1.17 2.40
CA LEU A 129 -4.08 0.29 3.09
C LEU A 129 -5.36 1.06 3.36
N GLY A 130 -6.47 0.57 2.84
CA GLY A 130 -7.77 1.17 3.10
C GLY A 130 -8.85 0.12 3.29
N GLY A 131 -9.92 0.50 3.94
CA GLY A 131 -11.04 -0.40 4.18
C GLY A 131 -11.76 -0.11 5.48
N GLN A 132 -12.41 -1.16 6.00
CA GLN A 132 -13.23 -1.08 7.19
C GLN A 132 -13.14 -2.38 7.99
N ILE A 133 -13.11 -2.24 9.31
CA ILE A 133 -13.31 -3.34 10.28
C ILE A 133 -14.63 -3.09 11.00
N ALA A 134 -15.35 -4.16 11.34
CA ALA A 134 -16.63 -4.05 12.04
C ALA A 134 -16.50 -3.22 13.32
N GLY A 135 -17.42 -2.28 13.52
CA GLY A 135 -17.44 -1.39 14.68
C GLY A 135 -16.73 -0.05 14.46
N GLU A 136 -16.04 0.17 13.34
CA GLU A 136 -15.47 1.47 12.99
C GLU A 136 -15.86 1.94 11.58
N GLY A 137 -15.59 3.21 11.27
CA GLY A 137 -15.78 3.76 9.93
C GLY A 137 -14.64 3.38 8.97
N MET A 138 -14.82 3.69 7.69
CA MET A 138 -13.80 3.52 6.66
C MET A 138 -12.57 4.38 6.96
N ARG A 139 -11.38 3.79 6.83
CA ARG A 139 -10.09 4.47 7.04
C ARG A 139 -9.11 4.16 5.91
N LEU A 140 -8.24 5.10 5.59
CA LEU A 140 -7.28 5.02 4.49
C LEU A 140 -5.92 5.50 4.97
N PHE A 141 -4.88 4.68 4.76
CA PHE A 141 -3.52 4.92 5.20
C PHE A 141 -2.51 4.83 4.05
N LEU A 142 -1.50 5.69 4.08
CA LEU A 142 -0.30 5.59 3.26
C LEU A 142 0.87 5.15 4.13
N VAL A 143 1.48 4.01 3.81
CA VAL A 143 2.60 3.42 4.54
C VAL A 143 3.89 3.60 3.73
N TYR A 144 4.90 4.18 4.37
CA TYR A 144 6.20 4.50 3.76
C TYR A 144 7.20 3.34 3.93
N SER A 145 8.33 3.45 3.21
CA SER A 145 9.43 2.48 3.27
C SER A 145 10.05 2.30 4.67
N ALA A 146 9.91 3.31 5.54
CA ALA A 146 10.33 3.20 6.94
C ALA A 146 9.31 2.48 7.85
N GLY A 147 8.15 2.08 7.29
CA GLY A 147 7.07 1.43 8.03
C GLY A 147 6.24 2.38 8.91
N ASN A 148 6.51 3.69 8.84
CA ASN A 148 5.61 4.71 9.37
C ASN A 148 4.47 4.98 8.37
N PHE A 149 3.39 5.59 8.82
CA PHE A 149 2.23 5.83 7.99
C PHE A 149 1.49 7.11 8.38
N ILE A 150 0.71 7.62 7.45
CA ILE A 150 -0.23 8.71 7.64
C ILE A 150 -1.63 8.27 7.27
N GLU A 151 -2.64 8.93 7.83
CA GLU A 151 -4.05 8.69 7.53
C GLU A 151 -4.62 9.79 6.66
N ALA A 152 -5.52 9.43 5.73
CA ALA A 152 -6.28 10.37 4.92
C ALA A 152 -7.26 11.15 5.79
N THR A 153 -7.35 12.45 5.53
CA THR A 153 -8.26 13.38 6.19
C THR A 153 -9.29 13.92 5.20
N ALA A 154 -10.23 14.72 5.68
CA ALA A 154 -11.17 15.42 4.80
C ALA A 154 -10.46 16.38 3.82
N GLU A 155 -9.34 16.97 4.24
CA GLU A 155 -8.53 17.86 3.41
C GLU A 155 -7.64 17.11 2.41
N THR A 156 -7.30 15.85 2.71
CA THR A 156 -6.51 14.97 1.85
C THR A 156 -7.22 13.62 1.77
N PRO A 157 -8.30 13.51 0.97
CA PRO A 157 -9.16 12.34 0.95
C PRO A 157 -8.66 11.20 0.07
N TYR A 158 -7.46 11.30 -0.49
CA TYR A 158 -6.89 10.29 -1.37
C TYR A 158 -5.38 10.13 -1.17
N PHE A 159 -4.85 9.00 -1.60
CA PHE A 159 -3.42 8.75 -1.75
C PHE A 159 -3.10 8.16 -3.12
N GLN A 160 -1.91 8.47 -3.61
CA GLN A 160 -1.34 7.92 -4.83
C GLN A 160 0.06 7.39 -4.54
N ILE A 161 0.43 6.29 -5.18
CA ILE A 161 1.78 5.71 -5.13
C ILE A 161 2.25 5.32 -6.53
N GLY A 162 3.56 5.30 -6.73
CA GLY A 162 4.18 5.12 -8.03
C GLY A 162 4.32 6.45 -8.78
N GLU A 163 4.05 6.47 -10.08
CA GLU A 163 4.19 7.65 -10.94
C GLU A 163 2.95 8.57 -10.82
N SER A 164 2.94 9.45 -9.84
CA SER A 164 1.75 10.25 -9.48
C SER A 164 1.64 11.60 -10.18
N LYS A 165 2.64 12.03 -10.95
CA LYS A 165 2.70 13.40 -11.50
C LYS A 165 1.54 13.79 -12.42
N TYR A 166 0.92 12.83 -13.09
CA TYR A 166 -0.23 13.10 -13.97
C TYR A 166 -1.58 13.01 -13.24
N GLY A 167 -1.70 12.12 -12.26
CA GLY A 167 -2.94 11.95 -11.51
C GLY A 167 -3.16 13.05 -10.47
N LYS A 168 -2.11 13.47 -9.77
CA LYS A 168 -2.22 14.45 -8.68
C LYS A 168 -2.92 15.76 -9.08
N PRO A 169 -2.56 16.45 -10.18
CA PRO A 169 -3.22 17.71 -10.56
C PRO A 169 -4.71 17.54 -10.89
N VAL A 170 -5.13 16.36 -11.30
CA VAL A 170 -6.54 16.07 -11.59
C VAL A 170 -7.27 15.86 -10.27
N LEU A 171 -6.81 14.93 -9.43
CA LEU A 171 -7.45 14.59 -8.16
C LEU A 171 -7.54 15.78 -7.20
N ASP A 172 -6.51 16.61 -7.12
CA ASP A 172 -6.51 17.85 -6.31
C ASP A 172 -7.63 18.84 -6.70
N ARG A 173 -8.13 18.75 -7.92
CA ARG A 173 -9.16 19.68 -8.44
C ARG A 173 -10.57 19.13 -8.32
N VAL A 174 -10.74 17.81 -8.34
CA VAL A 174 -12.07 17.20 -8.51
C VAL A 174 -12.52 16.39 -7.31
N ILE A 175 -11.58 15.88 -6.49
CA ILE A 175 -11.94 15.00 -5.36
C ILE A 175 -12.10 15.80 -4.08
N THR A 176 -13.30 15.72 -3.51
CA THR A 176 -13.64 16.19 -2.16
C THR A 176 -14.35 15.07 -1.40
N PRO A 177 -14.49 15.14 -0.08
CA PRO A 177 -15.26 14.15 0.68
C PRO A 177 -16.71 13.99 0.22
N GLU A 178 -17.30 15.02 -0.38
CA GLU A 178 -18.67 15.07 -0.86
C GLU A 178 -18.82 14.58 -2.31
N THR A 179 -17.73 14.26 -3.00
CA THR A 179 -17.78 13.72 -4.37
C THR A 179 -18.63 12.45 -4.40
N PRO A 180 -19.64 12.33 -5.29
CA PRO A 180 -20.43 11.11 -5.43
C PRO A 180 -19.56 9.91 -5.81
N LEU A 181 -19.96 8.72 -5.36
CA LEU A 181 -19.17 7.49 -5.58
C LEU A 181 -19.00 7.15 -7.05
N ASP A 182 -19.99 7.42 -7.88
CA ASP A 182 -19.98 7.17 -9.33
C ASP A 182 -19.14 8.20 -10.11
N GLU A 183 -18.80 9.33 -9.50
CA GLU A 183 -17.90 10.34 -10.07
C GLU A 183 -16.44 10.18 -9.59
N ALA A 184 -16.23 9.49 -8.49
CA ALA A 184 -14.90 9.27 -7.91
C ALA A 184 -14.17 8.12 -8.62
#